data_d57d83f77e92033c168f5cf1742c7333
#
_entry.id   d57d83f77e92033c168f5cf1742c7333
#
_cell.length_a   1.000
_cell.length_b   1.000
_cell.length_c   1.000
_cell.angle_alpha   90.00
_cell.angle_beta   90.00
_cell.angle_gamma   90.00
#
_symmetry.space_group_name_H-M   'P 1'
#
loop_
_entity.id
_entity.type
_entity.pdbx_description
1 polymer ?
#
loop_
_entity_poly.entity_id
_entity_poly.type
_entity_poly.pdbx_seq_one_letter_code
_entity_poly.pdbx_strand_id
1 'polypeptide(L)'
;MSSKVPCLHFFPSDHIADTLHLSLEAQGCYILILFHTWNNNCRPYKDDDRIIPRLLRVTPRKWRKIKEEISSLFDLSEGTFKQKRLEQTWRKALERSEKAREAANARYDKRVFKDKRLADALARQY
;
A
#
# COMPACT_ATOMS: atom_id res chain seq x y z
N MET A 1 12.00 6.44 8.41
CA MET A 1 10.94 5.56 7.89
C MET A 1 9.59 6.22 8.02
N SER A 2 8.84 6.22 6.97
CA SER A 2 7.52 6.82 6.99
C SER A 2 6.51 5.88 7.62
N SER A 3 6.04 6.19 8.83
CA SER A 3 4.93 5.51 9.48
C SER A 3 3.57 5.86 8.85
N LYS A 4 3.57 6.66 7.76
CA LYS A 4 2.36 7.16 7.13
C LYS A 4 1.76 6.19 6.11
N VAL A 5 2.54 5.23 5.62
CA VAL A 5 2.05 4.23 4.68
C VAL A 5 1.34 3.13 5.48
N PRO A 6 0.06 2.86 5.20
CA PRO A 6 -0.65 1.82 5.91
C PRO A 6 -0.12 0.43 5.58
N CYS A 7 -0.44 -0.54 6.42
CA CYS A 7 -0.07 -1.92 6.20
C CYS A 7 -0.79 -2.49 4.98
N LEU A 8 -0.06 -3.19 4.12
CA LEU A 8 -0.64 -3.89 2.98
C LEU A 8 -1.26 -5.20 3.44
N HIS A 9 -2.58 -5.34 3.25
CA HIS A 9 -3.26 -6.60 3.46
C HIS A 9 -3.02 -7.51 2.24
N PHE A 10 -2.34 -8.59 2.47
CA PHE A 10 -1.91 -9.51 1.43
C PHE A 10 -2.47 -10.91 1.71
N PHE A 11 -3.14 -11.49 0.72
CA PHE A 11 -3.75 -12.81 0.84
C PHE A 11 -2.91 -13.83 0.05
N PRO A 12 -2.12 -14.67 0.74
CA PRO A 12 -1.23 -15.61 0.06
C PRO A 12 -1.94 -16.54 -0.92
N SER A 13 -3.13 -17.03 -0.57
CA SER A 13 -3.88 -17.94 -1.45
C SER A 13 -4.24 -17.29 -2.78
N ASP A 14 -4.69 -16.03 -2.74
CA ASP A 14 -5.02 -15.27 -3.94
C ASP A 14 -3.77 -15.02 -4.80
N HIS A 15 -2.68 -14.66 -4.14
CA HIS A 15 -1.41 -14.42 -4.83
C HIS A 15 -0.91 -15.69 -5.54
N ILE A 16 -0.93 -16.82 -4.85
CA ILE A 16 -0.51 -18.10 -5.42
C ILE A 16 -1.36 -18.43 -6.65
N ALA A 17 -2.69 -18.30 -6.54
CA ALA A 17 -3.60 -18.58 -7.65
C ALA A 17 -3.34 -17.69 -8.86
N ASP A 18 -3.11 -16.39 -8.63
CA ASP A 18 -2.90 -15.42 -9.71
C ASP A 18 -1.53 -15.57 -10.40
N THR A 19 -0.55 -16.18 -9.74
CA THR A 19 0.84 -16.24 -10.22
C THR A 19 1.33 -17.65 -10.55
N LEU A 20 0.43 -18.65 -10.60
CA LEU A 20 0.80 -20.04 -10.90
C LEU A 20 1.54 -20.19 -12.23
N HIS A 21 1.26 -19.34 -13.20
CA HIS A 21 1.86 -19.39 -14.54
C HIS A 21 3.20 -18.66 -14.64
N LEU A 22 3.63 -17.99 -13.56
CA LEU A 22 4.86 -17.20 -13.58
C LEU A 22 6.07 -18.02 -13.14
N SER A 23 7.24 -17.72 -13.72
CA SER A 23 8.52 -18.20 -13.21
C SER A 23 8.78 -17.58 -11.83
N LEU A 24 9.71 -18.16 -11.06
CA LEU A 24 10.09 -17.60 -9.74
C LEU A 24 10.63 -16.18 -9.86
N GLU A 25 11.43 -15.90 -10.88
CA GLU A 25 11.95 -14.56 -11.13
C GLU A 25 10.82 -13.56 -11.43
N ALA A 26 9.86 -13.98 -12.24
CA ALA A 26 8.70 -13.14 -12.57
C ALA A 26 7.81 -12.90 -11.35
N GLN A 27 7.60 -13.91 -10.50
CA GLN A 27 6.86 -13.74 -9.25
C GLN A 27 7.54 -12.73 -8.33
N GLY A 28 8.86 -12.84 -8.18
CA GLY A 28 9.63 -11.90 -7.37
C GLY A 28 9.52 -10.47 -7.87
N CYS A 29 9.66 -10.27 -9.17
CA CYS A 29 9.52 -8.94 -9.78
C CYS A 29 8.11 -8.39 -9.64
N TYR A 30 7.09 -9.23 -9.81
CA TYR A 30 5.69 -8.85 -9.65
C TYR A 30 5.43 -8.34 -8.23
N ILE A 31 5.83 -9.10 -7.22
CA ILE A 31 5.67 -8.70 -5.81
C ILE A 31 6.41 -7.40 -5.53
N LEU A 32 7.64 -7.25 -6.01
CA LEU A 32 8.43 -6.04 -5.79
C LEU A 32 7.77 -4.81 -6.41
N ILE A 33 7.20 -4.93 -7.60
CA ILE A 33 6.46 -3.83 -8.22
C ILE A 33 5.28 -3.42 -7.34
N LEU A 34 4.52 -4.39 -6.83
CA LEU A 34 3.40 -4.11 -5.92
C LEU A 34 3.87 -3.41 -4.65
N PHE A 35 4.94 -3.89 -4.04
CA PHE A 35 5.46 -3.33 -2.80
C PHE A 35 6.03 -1.92 -3.00
N HIS A 36 6.78 -1.70 -4.07
CA HIS A 36 7.30 -0.38 -4.39
C HIS A 36 6.17 0.63 -4.68
N THR A 37 5.16 0.19 -5.42
CA THR A 37 3.98 1.02 -5.70
C THR A 37 3.28 1.39 -4.41
N TRP A 38 3.05 0.42 -3.54
CA TRP A 38 2.41 0.64 -2.24
C TRP A 38 3.19 1.65 -1.40
N ASN A 39 4.49 1.49 -1.29
CA ASN A 39 5.35 2.38 -0.52
C ASN A 39 5.44 3.78 -1.13
N ASN A 40 5.10 3.92 -2.40
CA ASN A 40 5.05 5.21 -3.10
C ASN A 40 3.63 5.80 -3.09
N ASN A 41 2.88 5.57 -2.02
CA ASN A 41 1.49 6.01 -1.85
C ASN A 41 0.56 5.48 -2.96
N CYS A 42 0.79 4.27 -3.39
CA CYS A 42 0.04 3.57 -4.44
C CYS A 42 0.05 4.30 -5.79
N ARG A 43 1.12 5.03 -6.06
CA ARG A 43 1.31 5.67 -7.37
C ARG A 43 1.96 4.68 -8.33
N PRO A 44 1.31 4.35 -9.45
CA PRO A 44 1.89 3.41 -10.40
C PRO A 44 3.18 3.93 -10.99
N TYR A 45 4.18 3.06 -11.10
CA TYR A 45 5.43 3.39 -11.77
C TYR A 45 5.22 3.43 -13.27
N LYS A 46 5.95 4.34 -13.94
CA LYS A 46 5.94 4.43 -15.40
C LYS A 46 6.47 3.14 -16.02
N ASP A 47 5.87 2.74 -17.12
CA ASP A 47 6.37 1.63 -17.95
C ASP A 47 7.62 2.08 -18.71
N ASP A 48 8.70 2.28 -17.98
CA ASP A 48 9.99 2.69 -18.52
C ASP A 48 10.99 1.56 -18.34
N ASP A 49 11.36 0.94 -19.45
CA ASP A 49 12.25 -0.23 -19.46
C ASP A 49 13.68 0.10 -19.04
N ARG A 50 14.01 1.37 -18.85
CA ARG A 50 15.31 1.81 -18.34
C ARG A 50 15.31 1.94 -16.82
N ILE A 51 14.18 2.31 -16.24
CA ILE A 51 14.03 2.57 -14.80
C ILE A 51 13.64 1.30 -14.04
N ILE A 52 12.64 0.57 -14.53
CA ILE A 52 12.09 -0.60 -13.84
C ILE A 52 13.13 -1.68 -13.57
N PRO A 53 14.00 -2.07 -14.53
CA PRO A 53 15.03 -3.07 -14.24
C PRO A 53 15.98 -2.66 -13.11
N ARG A 54 16.31 -1.39 -13.02
CA ARG A 54 17.17 -0.86 -11.95
C ARG A 54 16.47 -0.94 -10.60
N LEU A 55 15.19 -0.60 -10.56
CA LEU A 55 14.36 -0.69 -9.36
C LEU A 55 14.27 -2.12 -8.86
N LEU A 56 14.12 -3.09 -9.76
CA LEU A 56 13.97 -4.50 -9.45
C LEU A 56 15.29 -5.26 -9.36
N ARG A 57 16.41 -4.61 -9.67
CA ARG A 57 17.75 -5.20 -9.64
C ARG A 57 17.90 -6.38 -10.59
N VAL A 58 17.34 -6.25 -11.78
CA VAL A 58 17.48 -7.24 -12.85
C VAL A 58 18.14 -6.60 -14.07
N THR A 59 18.74 -7.42 -14.92
CA THR A 59 19.32 -6.92 -16.18
C THR A 59 18.21 -6.53 -17.14
N PRO A 60 18.45 -5.60 -18.07
CA PRO A 60 17.46 -5.25 -19.10
C PRO A 60 17.00 -6.45 -19.93
N ARG A 61 17.89 -7.39 -20.17
CA ARG A 61 17.58 -8.61 -20.92
C ARG A 61 16.60 -9.51 -20.17
N LYS A 62 16.83 -9.73 -18.87
CA LYS A 62 15.92 -10.49 -18.01
C LYS A 62 14.59 -9.78 -17.87
N TRP A 63 14.62 -8.46 -17.73
CA TRP A 63 13.41 -7.67 -17.60
C TRP A 63 12.47 -7.84 -18.79
N ARG A 64 12.98 -7.87 -20.00
CA ARG A 64 12.12 -8.07 -21.19
C ARG A 64 11.30 -9.34 -21.11
N LYS A 65 11.93 -10.44 -20.69
CA LYS A 65 11.24 -11.72 -20.53
C LYS A 65 10.23 -11.69 -19.39
N ILE A 66 10.63 -11.12 -18.25
CA ILE A 66 9.78 -11.01 -17.07
C ILE A 66 8.56 -10.15 -17.38
N LYS A 67 8.76 -9.02 -18.07
CA LYS A 67 7.68 -8.12 -18.45
C LYS A 67 6.61 -8.82 -19.28
N GLU A 68 7.01 -9.68 -20.22
CA GLU A 68 6.06 -10.46 -21.01
C GLU A 68 5.19 -11.36 -20.12
N GLU A 69 5.79 -11.96 -19.08
CA GLU A 69 5.06 -12.84 -18.17
C GLU A 69 4.07 -12.07 -17.28
N ILE A 70 4.45 -10.90 -16.79
CA ILE A 70 3.65 -10.16 -15.78
C ILE A 70 2.72 -9.10 -16.37
N SER A 71 2.86 -8.75 -17.65
CA SER A 71 2.07 -7.66 -18.26
C SER A 71 0.58 -7.89 -18.21
N SER A 72 0.11 -9.14 -18.24
CA SER A 72 -1.31 -9.47 -18.13
C SER A 72 -1.89 -9.18 -16.74
N LEU A 73 -1.05 -9.02 -15.74
CA LEU A 73 -1.48 -8.73 -14.36
C LEU A 73 -1.64 -7.24 -14.07
N PHE A 74 -1.26 -6.40 -15.02
CA PHE A 74 -1.34 -4.94 -14.91
C PHE A 74 -2.10 -4.34 -16.08
N ASP A 75 -2.64 -3.15 -15.85
CA ASP A 75 -3.18 -2.30 -16.92
C ASP A 75 -2.10 -1.32 -17.33
N LEU A 76 -1.51 -1.54 -18.51
CA LEU A 76 -0.43 -0.71 -19.06
C LEU A 76 -0.94 0.32 -20.08
N SER A 77 -2.27 0.43 -20.24
CA SER A 77 -2.88 1.29 -21.27
C SER A 77 -2.53 2.78 -21.11
N GLU A 78 -2.26 3.21 -19.87
CA GLU A 78 -1.90 4.60 -19.58
C GLU A 78 -0.38 4.81 -19.46
N GLY A 79 0.40 3.81 -19.85
CA GLY A 79 1.86 3.86 -19.76
C GLY A 79 2.41 3.71 -18.35
N THR A 80 1.65 3.12 -17.45
CA THR A 80 2.04 2.84 -16.08
C THR A 80 1.65 1.42 -15.67
N PHE A 81 2.32 0.88 -14.64
CA PHE A 81 1.98 -0.42 -14.07
C PHE A 81 0.83 -0.27 -13.07
N LYS A 82 -0.36 -0.05 -13.62
CA LYS A 82 -1.58 0.15 -12.83
C LYS A 82 -2.25 -1.18 -12.54
N GLN A 83 -2.69 -1.37 -11.31
CA GLN A 83 -3.45 -2.55 -10.91
C GLN A 83 -4.65 -2.15 -10.08
N LYS A 84 -5.84 -2.45 -10.58
CA LYS A 84 -7.11 -2.08 -9.95
C LYS A 84 -7.26 -2.68 -8.55
N ARG A 85 -6.88 -3.95 -8.38
CA ARG A 85 -6.97 -4.62 -7.08
C ARG A 85 -6.10 -3.93 -6.02
N LEU A 86 -4.87 -3.54 -6.40
CA LEU A 86 -3.96 -2.84 -5.50
C LEU A 86 -4.52 -1.48 -5.09
N GLU A 87 -5.10 -0.75 -6.04
CA GLU A 87 -5.74 0.54 -5.77
C GLU A 87 -6.92 0.40 -4.81
N GLN A 88 -7.75 -0.62 -5.00
CA GLN A 88 -8.88 -0.90 -4.10
C GLN A 88 -8.39 -1.25 -2.70
N THR A 89 -7.34 -2.05 -2.60
CA THR A 89 -6.73 -2.42 -1.33
C THR A 89 -6.17 -1.18 -0.62
N TRP A 90 -5.55 -0.27 -1.38
CA TRP A 90 -5.03 1.00 -0.86
C TRP A 90 -6.14 1.88 -0.29
N ARG A 91 -7.24 2.04 -1.02
CA ARG A 91 -8.39 2.83 -0.55
C ARG A 91 -8.95 2.28 0.76
N LYS A 92 -9.13 0.96 0.83
CA LYS A 92 -9.61 0.30 2.05
C LYS A 92 -8.64 0.50 3.23
N ALA A 93 -7.33 0.43 2.96
CA ALA A 93 -6.33 0.65 3.98
C ALA A 93 -6.35 2.08 4.51
N LEU A 94 -6.51 3.07 3.62
CA LEU A 94 -6.66 4.47 4.01
C LEU A 94 -7.91 4.70 4.85
N GLU A 95 -9.04 4.12 4.46
CA GLU A 95 -10.30 4.22 5.21
C GLU A 95 -10.14 3.65 6.63
N ARG A 96 -9.52 2.48 6.77
CA ARG A 96 -9.26 1.89 8.08
C ARG A 96 -8.35 2.76 8.94
N SER A 97 -7.31 3.31 8.33
CA SER A 97 -6.35 4.19 8.99
C SER A 97 -7.03 5.47 9.49
N GLU A 98 -7.90 6.04 8.67
CA GLU A 98 -8.66 7.24 8.99
C GLU A 98 -9.67 6.98 10.10
N LYS A 99 -10.42 5.89 10.03
CA LYS A 99 -11.35 5.47 11.08
C LYS A 99 -10.64 5.23 12.41
N ALA A 100 -9.46 4.59 12.38
CA ALA A 100 -8.66 4.38 13.58
C ALA A 100 -8.19 5.70 14.19
N ARG A 101 -7.81 6.66 13.36
CA ARG A 101 -7.42 8.00 13.80
C ARG A 101 -8.60 8.74 14.42
N GLU A 102 -9.77 8.72 13.77
CA GLU A 102 -10.99 9.33 14.28
C GLU A 102 -11.39 8.73 15.63
N ALA A 103 -11.35 7.40 15.74
CA ALA A 103 -11.66 6.71 16.99
C ALA A 103 -10.69 7.08 18.10
N ALA A 104 -9.38 7.19 17.80
CA ALA A 104 -8.37 7.59 18.75
C ALA A 104 -8.57 9.05 19.18
N ASN A 105 -8.87 9.95 18.26
CA ASN A 105 -9.14 11.36 18.54
C ASN A 105 -10.42 11.52 19.38
N ALA A 106 -11.46 10.76 19.06
CA ALA A 106 -12.71 10.79 19.83
C ALA A 106 -12.49 10.35 21.28
N ARG A 107 -11.67 9.30 21.49
CA ARG A 107 -11.31 8.84 22.83
C ARG A 107 -10.47 9.87 23.58
N TYR A 108 -9.54 10.51 22.91
CA TYR A 108 -8.71 11.57 23.47
C TYR A 108 -9.58 12.77 23.87
N ASP A 109 -10.45 13.22 23.00
CA ASP A 109 -11.36 14.36 23.26
C ASP A 109 -12.28 14.09 24.45
N LYS A 110 -12.83 12.87 24.53
CA LYS A 110 -13.64 12.46 25.69
C LYS A 110 -12.84 12.49 26.98
N ARG A 111 -11.59 12.04 26.95
CA ARG A 111 -10.71 12.02 28.11
C ARG A 111 -10.37 13.44 28.57
N VAL A 112 -9.99 14.31 27.64
CA VAL A 112 -9.69 15.71 27.92
C VAL A 112 -10.92 16.42 28.50
N PHE A 113 -12.08 16.21 27.92
CA PHE A 113 -13.34 16.79 28.40
C PHE A 113 -13.67 16.32 29.81
N LYS A 114 -13.50 15.05 30.09
CA LYS A 114 -13.74 14.46 31.43
C LYS A 114 -12.79 15.06 32.47
N ASP A 115 -11.52 15.18 32.16
CA ASP A 115 -10.51 15.77 33.06
C ASP A 115 -10.80 17.24 33.34
N LYS A 116 -11.20 17.97 32.31
CA LYS A 116 -11.57 19.39 32.44
C LYS A 116 -12.82 19.56 33.31
N ARG A 117 -13.82 18.70 33.16
CA ARG A 117 -15.02 18.71 33.99
C ARG A 117 -14.70 18.44 35.45
N LEU A 118 -13.82 17.49 35.69
CA LEU A 118 -13.37 17.17 37.04
C LEU A 118 -12.61 18.34 37.66
N ALA A 119 -11.71 18.97 36.91
CA ALA A 119 -10.96 20.14 37.37
C ALA A 119 -11.88 21.31 37.72
N ASP A 120 -12.89 21.57 36.88
CA ASP A 120 -13.87 22.64 37.12
C ASP A 120 -14.73 22.32 38.35
N ALA A 121 -15.12 21.07 38.53
CA ALA A 121 -15.88 20.67 39.73
C ALA A 121 -15.07 20.84 41.01
N LEU A 122 -13.79 20.50 40.99
CA LEU A 122 -12.89 20.66 42.12
C LEU A 122 -12.66 22.16 42.44
N ALA A 123 -12.53 22.98 41.39
CA ALA A 123 -12.35 24.44 41.57
C ALA A 123 -13.56 25.10 42.20
N ARG A 124 -14.79 24.59 41.98
CA ARG A 124 -16.02 25.12 42.57
C ARG A 124 -16.16 24.84 44.08
N GLN A 125 -15.43 23.84 44.59
CA GLN A 125 -15.47 23.49 46.01
C GLN A 125 -14.56 24.33 46.88
N TYR A 126 -13.68 25.07 46.25
CA TYR A 126 -12.74 25.95 46.91
C TYR A 126 -12.97 27.40 46.47
#